data_1f486cd69846330009a668e75ee12545
#
_entry.id   1f486cd69846330009a668e75ee12545
#
_cell.length_a   1.000
_cell.length_b   1.000
_cell.length_c   1.000
_cell.angle_alpha   90.00
_cell.angle_beta   90.00
_cell.angle_gamma   90.00
#
_symmetry.space_group_name_H-M   'P 1'
#
loop_
_entity.id
_entity.type
_entity.pdbx_description
1 polymer ?
#
loop_
_entity_poly.entity_id
_entity_poly.type
_entity_poly.pdbx_seq_one_letter_code
_entity_poly.pdbx_strand_id
1 'polypeptide(L)'
;MIKVTRSSSPREVYTTSMLLSQYIRHQIASGESSIWIAQRNGRTKDGYDISEQGVLKMLQISGSGDFYTDMCQLDMLPTAISYEFEPCDGLKAKEIFVSRRHPYTKKDGEDLTSIITGIASWKGRIKVCFTEPILPEEIASCTSLSKNERFVELGKVIDRQIHKAYCLWPNNYIAEEILAEREGRDPLVVRKCSRPAHQTFLIHMEDRIDQAVKALKAEGEFKPVDGANSSEADLRYELEDIFLHIYANPIKASLTAV
;
A
#
# COMPACT_ATOMS: atom_id res chain seq x y z
N MET A 1 -1.00 -21.26 -5.67
CA MET A 1 -0.62 -19.87 -6.04
C MET A 1 -0.73 -19.73 -7.54
N ILE A 2 -1.51 -18.76 -8.03
CA ILE A 2 -1.70 -18.52 -9.46
C ILE A 2 -0.53 -17.68 -9.96
N LYS A 3 0.16 -18.13 -10.99
CA LYS A 3 1.25 -17.38 -11.61
C LYS A 3 0.67 -16.34 -12.57
N VAL A 4 0.82 -15.06 -12.25
CA VAL A 4 0.46 -13.96 -13.15
C VAL A 4 1.66 -13.64 -14.03
N THR A 5 1.51 -13.84 -15.35
CA THR A 5 2.57 -13.51 -16.30
C THR A 5 2.59 -12.00 -16.53
N ARG A 6 3.72 -11.37 -16.24
CA ARG A 6 3.97 -9.96 -16.59
C ARG A 6 4.57 -9.93 -18.00
N SER A 7 3.73 -9.72 -19.00
CA SER A 7 4.16 -9.58 -20.39
C SER A 7 4.12 -8.13 -20.83
N SER A 8 4.99 -7.76 -21.77
CA SER A 8 4.96 -6.47 -22.46
C SER A 8 3.92 -6.44 -23.61
N SER A 9 3.39 -7.60 -24.00
CA SER A 9 2.40 -7.71 -25.08
C SER A 9 0.98 -7.46 -24.54
N PRO A 10 0.24 -6.43 -25.02
CA PRO A 10 -1.15 -6.18 -24.62
C PRO A 10 -2.06 -7.39 -24.81
N ARG A 11 -1.83 -8.17 -25.86
CA ARG A 11 -2.61 -9.38 -26.17
C ARG A 11 -2.41 -10.47 -25.11
N GLU A 12 -1.17 -10.68 -24.69
CA GLU A 12 -0.86 -11.67 -23.64
C GLU A 12 -1.40 -11.25 -22.29
N VAL A 13 -1.28 -9.96 -21.95
CA VAL A 13 -1.88 -9.39 -20.73
C VAL A 13 -3.39 -9.62 -20.73
N TYR A 14 -4.07 -9.33 -21.84
CA TYR A 14 -5.52 -9.57 -21.96
C TYR A 14 -5.87 -11.05 -21.79
N THR A 15 -5.17 -11.96 -22.50
CA THR A 15 -5.44 -13.39 -22.44
C THR A 15 -5.22 -13.95 -21.03
N THR A 16 -4.13 -13.55 -20.39
CA THR A 16 -3.83 -13.96 -19.01
C THR A 16 -4.85 -13.43 -18.02
N SER A 17 -5.25 -12.15 -18.17
CA SER A 17 -6.28 -11.54 -17.34
C SER A 17 -7.64 -12.21 -17.49
N MET A 18 -8.01 -12.59 -18.72
CA MET A 18 -9.24 -13.33 -19.01
C MET A 18 -9.24 -14.70 -18.31
N LEU A 19 -8.16 -15.46 -18.48
CA LEU A 19 -8.02 -16.78 -17.84
C LEU A 19 -8.05 -16.68 -16.31
N LEU A 20 -7.37 -15.69 -15.74
CA LEU A 20 -7.36 -15.44 -14.29
C LEU A 20 -8.77 -15.08 -13.79
N SER A 21 -9.47 -14.19 -14.50
CA SER A 21 -10.84 -13.81 -14.18
C SER A 21 -11.79 -15.00 -14.21
N GLN A 22 -11.71 -15.84 -15.25
CA GLN A 22 -12.51 -17.07 -15.36
C GLN A 22 -12.25 -18.01 -14.19
N TYR A 23 -10.98 -18.23 -13.86
CA TYR A 23 -10.61 -19.07 -12.72
C TYR A 23 -11.17 -18.54 -11.40
N ILE A 24 -11.01 -17.24 -11.12
CA ILE A 24 -11.52 -16.61 -9.89
C ILE A 24 -13.03 -16.78 -9.80
N ARG A 25 -13.78 -16.46 -10.86
CA ARG A 25 -15.23 -16.59 -10.88
C ARG A 25 -15.68 -18.04 -10.70
N HIS A 26 -14.99 -18.98 -11.34
CA HIS A 26 -15.29 -20.40 -11.17
C HIS A 26 -15.10 -20.84 -9.71
N GLN A 27 -14.00 -20.45 -9.06
CA GLN A 27 -13.74 -20.81 -7.67
C GLN A 27 -14.75 -20.19 -6.70
N ILE A 28 -15.15 -18.95 -6.93
CA ILE A 28 -16.19 -18.29 -6.11
C ILE A 28 -17.55 -18.97 -6.33
N ALA A 29 -17.93 -19.23 -7.58
CA ALA A 29 -19.22 -19.86 -7.91
C ALA A 29 -19.32 -21.30 -7.40
N SER A 30 -18.21 -22.07 -7.35
CA SER A 30 -18.20 -23.42 -6.80
C SER A 30 -18.34 -23.46 -5.27
N GLY A 31 -18.03 -22.37 -4.59
CA GLY A 31 -18.04 -22.31 -3.12
C GLY A 31 -16.93 -23.13 -2.44
N GLU A 32 -16.00 -23.71 -3.22
CA GLU A 32 -14.96 -24.58 -2.67
C GLU A 32 -13.87 -23.82 -1.89
N SER A 33 -13.59 -22.57 -2.30
CA SER A 33 -12.55 -21.77 -1.65
C SER A 33 -12.73 -20.27 -1.89
N SER A 34 -12.32 -19.47 -0.93
CA SER A 34 -12.18 -18.01 -1.09
C SER A 34 -10.89 -17.68 -1.85
N ILE A 35 -10.91 -16.58 -2.56
CA ILE A 35 -9.75 -16.06 -3.27
C ILE A 35 -9.22 -14.81 -2.55
N TRP A 36 -7.96 -14.84 -2.15
CA TRP A 36 -7.25 -13.67 -1.67
C TRP A 36 -6.56 -12.96 -2.83
N ILE A 37 -6.85 -11.68 -3.02
CA ILE A 37 -6.24 -10.86 -4.06
C ILE A 37 -5.82 -9.49 -3.50
N ALA A 38 -4.65 -8.99 -3.93
CA ALA A 38 -4.25 -7.63 -3.62
C ALA A 38 -5.06 -6.64 -4.45
N GLN A 39 -5.52 -5.55 -3.82
CA GLN A 39 -6.37 -4.52 -4.44
C GLN A 39 -5.64 -3.65 -5.46
N ARG A 40 -4.32 -3.78 -5.57
CA ARG A 40 -3.49 -3.01 -6.49
C ARG A 40 -2.29 -3.80 -6.99
N ASN A 41 -1.69 -3.30 -8.08
CA ASN A 41 -0.44 -3.85 -8.59
C ASN A 41 0.73 -3.36 -7.73
N GLY A 42 1.40 -4.28 -7.06
CA GLY A 42 2.47 -3.99 -6.13
C GLY A 42 1.98 -3.71 -4.70
N ARG A 43 2.90 -3.25 -3.85
CA ARG A 43 2.62 -2.92 -2.45
C ARG A 43 2.45 -1.42 -2.29
N THR A 44 1.62 -1.02 -1.33
CA THR A 44 1.57 0.36 -0.85
C THR A 44 2.93 0.75 -0.27
N LYS A 45 3.55 1.80 -0.82
CA LYS A 45 4.89 2.21 -0.42
C LYS A 45 4.88 3.35 0.58
N ASP A 46 3.97 4.28 0.40
CA ASP A 46 3.84 5.52 1.17
C ASP A 46 2.86 5.44 2.35
N GLY A 47 2.28 4.26 2.61
CA GLY A 47 1.29 4.07 3.67
C GLY A 47 -0.13 4.55 3.33
N TYR A 48 -0.35 5.10 2.13
CA TYR A 48 -1.68 5.49 1.65
C TYR A 48 -2.22 4.44 0.68
N ASP A 49 -3.02 3.54 1.19
CA ASP A 49 -3.51 2.39 0.41
C ASP A 49 -4.73 2.75 -0.43
N ILE A 50 -4.64 2.54 -1.74
CA ILE A 50 -5.68 2.88 -2.72
C ILE A 50 -5.87 1.71 -3.68
N SER A 51 -7.13 1.37 -3.94
CA SER A 51 -7.52 0.34 -4.91
C SER A 51 -7.27 0.79 -6.35
N GLU A 52 -6.71 -0.09 -7.16
CA GLU A 52 -6.51 0.16 -8.58
C GLU A 52 -7.66 -0.40 -9.42
N GLN A 53 -8.26 0.46 -10.25
CA GLN A 53 -9.33 0.06 -11.17
C GLN A 53 -8.96 -1.11 -12.09
N GLY A 54 -7.66 -1.30 -12.36
CA GLY A 54 -7.16 -2.40 -13.20
C GLY A 54 -7.49 -3.77 -12.64
N VAL A 55 -7.44 -3.94 -11.31
CA VAL A 55 -7.80 -5.19 -10.64
C VAL A 55 -9.31 -5.45 -10.79
N LEU A 56 -10.16 -4.44 -10.56
CA LEU A 56 -11.60 -4.56 -10.69
C LEU A 56 -12.03 -4.84 -12.13
N LYS A 57 -11.39 -4.19 -13.10
CA LYS A 57 -11.59 -4.48 -14.54
C LYS A 57 -11.19 -5.91 -14.89
N MET A 58 -10.07 -6.39 -14.37
CA MET A 58 -9.64 -7.77 -14.56
C MET A 58 -10.65 -8.74 -13.95
N LEU A 59 -11.20 -8.47 -12.78
CA LEU A 59 -12.22 -9.31 -12.15
C LEU A 59 -13.53 -9.36 -12.95
N GLN A 60 -13.88 -8.29 -13.68
CA GLN A 60 -15.07 -8.25 -14.53
C GLN A 60 -14.89 -8.92 -15.91
N ILE A 61 -13.67 -8.96 -16.47
CA ILE A 61 -13.43 -9.21 -17.90
C ILE A 61 -14.04 -10.51 -18.46
N SER A 62 -14.25 -11.53 -17.63
CA SER A 62 -14.90 -12.80 -17.99
C SER A 62 -16.35 -12.91 -17.52
N GLY A 63 -16.95 -11.83 -17.03
CA GLY A 63 -18.34 -11.81 -16.61
C GLY A 63 -19.34 -11.69 -17.76
N SER A 64 -20.59 -11.41 -17.43
CA SER A 64 -21.69 -11.23 -18.40
C SER A 64 -21.60 -9.96 -19.22
N GLY A 65 -20.81 -8.99 -18.77
CA GLY A 65 -20.73 -7.62 -19.31
C GLY A 65 -21.65 -6.62 -18.59
N ASP A 66 -22.57 -7.10 -17.76
CA ASP A 66 -23.33 -6.26 -16.85
C ASP A 66 -22.55 -5.98 -15.57
N PHE A 67 -22.18 -4.73 -15.33
CA PHE A 67 -21.32 -4.35 -14.20
C PHE A 67 -21.91 -4.74 -12.84
N TYR A 68 -23.19 -4.48 -12.64
CA TYR A 68 -23.85 -4.77 -11.36
C TYR A 68 -23.84 -6.26 -11.05
N THR A 69 -24.35 -7.06 -11.99
CA THR A 69 -24.41 -8.53 -11.86
C THR A 69 -23.00 -9.10 -11.67
N ASP A 70 -22.05 -8.65 -12.49
CA ASP A 70 -20.67 -9.15 -12.46
C ASP A 70 -19.94 -8.85 -11.14
N MET A 71 -20.16 -7.66 -10.56
CA MET A 71 -19.53 -7.28 -9.29
C MET A 71 -20.22 -7.95 -8.10
N CYS A 72 -21.55 -8.05 -8.09
CA CYS A 72 -22.28 -8.74 -7.02
C CYS A 72 -21.91 -10.24 -6.92
N GLN A 73 -21.66 -10.91 -8.05
CA GLN A 73 -21.24 -12.30 -8.06
C GLN A 73 -19.87 -12.58 -7.46
N LEU A 74 -19.05 -11.54 -7.22
CA LEU A 74 -17.71 -11.70 -6.65
C LEU A 74 -17.72 -11.80 -5.13
N ASP A 75 -18.79 -11.40 -4.48
CA ASP A 75 -18.96 -11.43 -3.02
C ASP A 75 -17.71 -10.84 -2.30
N MET A 76 -17.37 -9.60 -2.65
CA MET A 76 -16.13 -8.97 -2.26
C MET A 76 -16.11 -8.61 -0.78
N LEU A 77 -15.09 -9.07 -0.06
CA LEU A 77 -14.85 -8.79 1.34
C LEU A 77 -13.52 -8.01 1.50
N PRO A 78 -13.56 -6.67 1.65
CA PRO A 78 -12.35 -5.91 1.92
C PRO A 78 -11.68 -6.35 3.21
N THR A 79 -10.34 -6.37 3.22
CA THR A 79 -9.59 -6.79 4.39
C THR A 79 -8.44 -5.82 4.65
N ALA A 80 -8.38 -5.28 5.86
CA ALA A 80 -7.30 -4.42 6.30
C ALA A 80 -6.25 -5.21 7.10
N ILE A 81 -4.96 -5.02 6.77
CA ILE A 81 -3.84 -5.55 7.53
C ILE A 81 -3.03 -4.36 8.04
N SER A 82 -2.84 -4.30 9.35
CA SER A 82 -2.11 -3.22 10.02
C SER A 82 -0.95 -3.81 10.81
N TYR A 83 0.26 -3.33 10.53
CA TYR A 83 1.47 -3.64 11.29
C TYR A 83 1.83 -2.48 12.21
N GLU A 84 2.24 -2.78 13.45
CA GLU A 84 2.79 -1.75 14.34
C GLU A 84 4.12 -1.23 13.80
N PHE A 85 4.95 -2.12 13.24
CA PHE A 85 6.16 -1.81 12.51
C PHE A 85 6.07 -2.41 11.10
N GLU A 86 6.11 -1.57 10.09
CA GLU A 86 6.10 -2.01 8.70
C GLU A 86 7.41 -2.74 8.37
N PRO A 87 7.36 -4.03 8.03
CA PRO A 87 8.59 -4.83 7.93
C PRO A 87 9.55 -4.39 6.81
N CYS A 88 9.05 -3.67 5.81
CA CYS A 88 9.83 -3.19 4.67
C CYS A 88 9.98 -1.66 4.63
N ASP A 89 9.78 -0.97 5.74
CA ASP A 89 9.76 0.50 5.80
C ASP A 89 11.03 1.16 5.27
N GLY A 90 12.21 0.71 5.67
CA GLY A 90 13.48 1.20 5.14
C GLY A 90 13.66 0.93 3.64
N LEU A 91 13.22 -0.24 3.14
CA LEU A 91 13.25 -0.54 1.70
C LEU A 91 12.28 0.34 0.92
N LYS A 92 11.09 0.60 1.49
CA LYS A 92 10.09 1.51 0.92
C LYS A 92 10.60 2.94 0.88
N ALA A 93 11.19 3.42 1.97
CA ALA A 93 11.78 4.77 2.05
C ALA A 93 12.88 4.95 1.00
N LYS A 94 13.78 3.98 0.85
CA LYS A 94 14.81 3.98 -0.19
C LYS A 94 14.20 4.02 -1.58
N GLU A 95 13.21 3.19 -1.88
CA GLU A 95 12.57 3.14 -3.20
C GLU A 95 11.85 4.44 -3.54
N ILE A 96 11.14 5.06 -2.58
CA ILE A 96 10.48 6.36 -2.77
C ILE A 96 11.53 7.45 -3.02
N PHE A 97 12.62 7.46 -2.25
CA PHE A 97 13.72 8.41 -2.43
C PHE A 97 14.28 8.37 -3.86
N VAL A 98 14.57 7.19 -4.38
CA VAL A 98 15.07 6.99 -5.75
C VAL A 98 14.00 7.39 -6.77
N SER A 99 12.75 6.96 -6.57
CA SER A 99 11.62 7.25 -7.48
C SER A 99 11.30 8.74 -7.64
N ARG A 100 11.63 9.56 -6.64
CA ARG A 100 11.50 11.03 -6.72
C ARG A 100 12.51 11.67 -7.68
N ARG A 101 13.61 10.96 -8.02
CA ARG A 101 14.74 11.47 -8.83
C ARG A 101 14.75 10.94 -10.25
N HIS A 102 14.43 9.67 -10.41
CA HIS A 102 14.34 9.01 -11.72
C HIS A 102 13.42 7.78 -11.66
N PRO A 103 12.97 7.27 -12.83
CA PRO A 103 12.16 6.06 -12.88
C PRO A 103 12.85 4.89 -12.17
N TYR A 104 12.21 4.32 -11.17
CA TYR A 104 12.76 3.21 -10.41
C TYR A 104 12.75 1.93 -11.25
N THR A 105 13.92 1.32 -11.38
CA THR A 105 14.06 0.00 -12.02
C THR A 105 14.47 -1.02 -10.98
N LYS A 106 13.63 -2.04 -10.79
CA LYS A 106 13.93 -3.11 -9.85
C LYS A 106 15.17 -3.88 -10.27
N LYS A 107 16.03 -4.17 -9.31
CA LYS A 107 17.21 -5.02 -9.49
C LYS A 107 16.83 -6.50 -9.40
N ASP A 108 17.65 -7.35 -10.00
CA ASP A 108 17.48 -8.80 -9.88
C ASP A 108 17.51 -9.24 -8.41
N GLY A 109 16.53 -10.07 -8.02
CA GLY A 109 16.39 -10.55 -6.65
C GLY A 109 15.75 -9.59 -5.65
N GLU A 110 15.42 -8.35 -6.03
CA GLU A 110 14.83 -7.37 -5.13
C GLU A 110 13.44 -7.78 -4.62
N ASP A 111 12.61 -8.38 -5.48
CA ASP A 111 11.31 -8.90 -5.07
C ASP A 111 11.47 -10.02 -4.03
N LEU A 112 12.46 -10.91 -4.19
CA LEU A 112 12.76 -11.96 -3.23
C LEU A 112 13.26 -11.38 -1.90
N THR A 113 14.18 -10.43 -1.96
CA THR A 113 14.67 -9.70 -0.77
C THR A 113 13.51 -9.06 -0.01
N SER A 114 12.59 -8.41 -0.72
CA SER A 114 11.41 -7.79 -0.13
C SER A 114 10.45 -8.81 0.50
N ILE A 115 10.27 -9.98 -0.11
CA ILE A 115 9.44 -11.06 0.43
C ILE A 115 10.09 -11.62 1.71
N ILE A 116 11.38 -11.92 1.67
CA ILE A 116 12.12 -12.45 2.84
C ILE A 116 12.09 -11.44 3.97
N THR A 117 12.37 -10.16 3.70
CA THR A 117 12.29 -9.08 4.68
C THR A 117 10.88 -8.97 5.27
N GLY A 118 9.85 -9.01 4.42
CA GLY A 118 8.46 -8.98 4.84
C GLY A 118 8.06 -10.14 5.74
N ILE A 119 8.65 -11.32 5.57
CA ILE A 119 8.39 -12.50 6.41
C ILE A 119 9.21 -12.46 7.69
N ALA A 120 10.51 -12.20 7.60
CA ALA A 120 11.48 -12.37 8.69
C ALA A 120 11.54 -11.19 9.65
N SER A 121 11.28 -9.96 9.19
CA SER A 121 11.41 -8.77 10.04
C SER A 121 10.35 -8.73 11.14
N TRP A 122 10.74 -8.19 12.27
CA TRP A 122 9.85 -7.93 13.39
C TRP A 122 8.79 -6.88 13.02
N LYS A 123 7.54 -7.13 13.42
CA LYS A 123 6.36 -6.33 13.05
C LYS A 123 5.65 -5.72 14.24
N GLY A 124 6.12 -6.04 15.47
CA GLY A 124 5.37 -5.72 16.66
C GLY A 124 4.00 -6.43 16.67
N ARG A 125 2.96 -5.70 16.95
CA ARG A 125 1.58 -6.18 16.89
C ARG A 125 1.06 -6.14 15.46
N ILE A 126 0.22 -7.14 15.13
CA ILE A 126 -0.42 -7.25 13.82
C ILE A 126 -1.93 -7.33 14.04
N LYS A 127 -2.70 -6.59 13.26
CA LYS A 127 -4.15 -6.73 13.21
C LYS A 127 -4.58 -7.01 11.78
N VAL A 128 -5.33 -8.08 11.60
CA VAL A 128 -6.08 -8.39 10.38
C VAL A 128 -7.56 -8.14 10.70
N CYS A 129 -8.21 -7.33 9.90
CA CYS A 129 -9.62 -6.99 10.05
C CYS A 129 -10.36 -7.31 8.76
N PHE A 130 -11.26 -8.27 8.82
CA PHE A 130 -12.25 -8.53 7.77
C PHE A 130 -13.38 -7.53 7.98
N THR A 131 -13.72 -6.78 6.93
CA THR A 131 -14.81 -5.79 6.98
C THR A 131 -16.16 -6.45 6.70
N GLU A 132 -17.21 -5.64 6.57
CA GLU A 132 -18.45 -6.14 5.99
C GLU A 132 -18.25 -6.36 4.47
N PRO A 133 -18.98 -7.32 3.85
CA PRO A 133 -19.01 -7.46 2.40
C PRO A 133 -19.47 -6.16 1.71
N ILE A 134 -18.99 -5.93 0.49
CA ILE A 134 -19.51 -4.83 -0.33
C ILE A 134 -20.97 -5.12 -0.66
N LEU A 135 -21.87 -4.22 -0.24
CA LEU A 135 -23.30 -4.40 -0.42
C LEU A 135 -23.75 -4.18 -1.85
N PRO A 136 -24.79 -4.89 -2.31
CA PRO A 136 -25.38 -4.67 -3.64
C PRO A 136 -25.75 -3.22 -3.91
N GLU A 137 -26.22 -2.48 -2.90
CA GLU A 137 -26.61 -1.06 -3.01
C GLU A 137 -25.39 -0.17 -3.28
N GLU A 138 -24.24 -0.48 -2.70
CA GLU A 138 -22.99 0.23 -2.95
C GLU A 138 -22.51 0.01 -4.39
N ILE A 139 -22.65 -1.21 -4.92
CA ILE A 139 -22.36 -1.53 -6.32
C ILE A 139 -23.36 -0.83 -7.25
N ALA A 140 -24.64 -0.85 -6.90
CA ALA A 140 -25.69 -0.19 -7.68
C ALA A 140 -25.47 1.31 -7.84
N SER A 141 -24.97 1.99 -6.79
CA SER A 141 -24.65 3.43 -6.83
C SER A 141 -23.60 3.79 -7.89
N CYS A 142 -22.74 2.84 -8.26
CA CYS A 142 -21.71 3.02 -9.28
C CYS A 142 -22.23 2.85 -10.70
N THR A 143 -23.39 2.20 -10.92
CA THR A 143 -23.87 1.80 -12.26
C THR A 143 -24.22 2.98 -13.17
N SER A 144 -24.66 4.10 -12.61
CA SER A 144 -25.02 5.31 -13.36
C SER A 144 -23.82 6.07 -13.94
N LEU A 145 -22.60 5.73 -13.49
CA LEU A 145 -21.37 6.36 -13.93
C LEU A 145 -20.86 5.78 -15.25
N SER A 146 -19.97 6.51 -15.92
CA SER A 146 -19.32 6.01 -17.14
C SER A 146 -18.53 4.73 -16.89
N LYS A 147 -18.22 3.99 -17.97
CA LYS A 147 -17.55 2.68 -17.91
C LYS A 147 -16.27 2.67 -17.07
N ASN A 148 -15.51 3.75 -17.05
CA ASN A 148 -14.27 3.83 -16.26
C ASN A 148 -14.53 4.35 -14.84
N GLU A 149 -15.40 5.35 -14.70
CA GLU A 149 -15.69 5.99 -13.41
C GLU A 149 -16.31 5.02 -12.40
N ARG A 150 -17.17 4.09 -12.84
CA ARG A 150 -17.76 3.09 -11.94
C ARG A 150 -16.73 2.20 -11.23
N PHE A 151 -15.60 1.87 -11.88
CA PHE A 151 -14.53 1.11 -11.24
C PHE A 151 -13.73 1.96 -10.26
N VAL A 152 -13.55 3.24 -10.58
CA VAL A 152 -12.90 4.19 -9.66
C VAL A 152 -13.77 4.38 -8.41
N GLU A 153 -15.08 4.55 -8.59
CA GLU A 153 -15.99 4.72 -7.46
C GLU A 153 -16.11 3.46 -6.60
N LEU A 154 -16.23 2.28 -7.22
CA LEU A 154 -16.20 1.01 -6.48
C LEU A 154 -14.87 0.83 -5.73
N GLY A 155 -13.75 1.24 -6.33
CA GLY A 155 -12.45 1.27 -5.64
C GLY A 155 -12.49 2.16 -4.39
N LYS A 156 -13.10 3.34 -4.46
CA LYS A 156 -13.27 4.22 -3.29
C LYS A 156 -14.18 3.61 -2.20
N VAL A 157 -15.20 2.83 -2.59
CA VAL A 157 -16.03 2.09 -1.62
C VAL A 157 -15.17 1.10 -0.85
N ILE A 158 -14.36 0.31 -1.56
CA ILE A 158 -13.42 -0.64 -0.95
C ILE A 158 -12.41 0.08 -0.05
N ASP A 159 -11.82 1.17 -0.53
CA ASP A 159 -10.83 1.95 0.21
C ASP A 159 -11.41 2.53 1.51
N ARG A 160 -12.62 3.08 1.49
CA ARG A 160 -13.30 3.57 2.70
C ARG A 160 -13.42 2.48 3.77
N GLN A 161 -13.81 1.27 3.39
CA GLN A 161 -13.93 0.16 4.33
C GLN A 161 -12.57 -0.26 4.88
N ILE A 162 -11.54 -0.35 4.05
CA ILE A 162 -10.18 -0.70 4.46
C ILE A 162 -9.61 0.37 5.40
N HIS A 163 -9.71 1.64 5.03
CA HIS A 163 -9.18 2.76 5.82
C HIS A 163 -9.89 2.85 7.19
N LYS A 164 -11.20 2.65 7.23
CA LYS A 164 -11.97 2.62 8.49
C LYS A 164 -11.59 1.44 9.39
N ALA A 165 -11.29 0.28 8.80
CA ALA A 165 -10.92 -0.93 9.51
C ALA A 165 -9.44 -0.99 9.91
N TYR A 166 -8.59 -0.13 9.32
CA TYR A 166 -7.16 -0.09 9.59
C TYR A 166 -6.90 0.30 11.05
N CYS A 167 -6.10 -0.51 11.75
CA CYS A 167 -5.72 -0.23 13.13
C CYS A 167 -4.56 0.77 13.16
N LEU A 168 -4.81 1.95 13.72
CA LEU A 168 -3.75 2.92 13.96
C LEU A 168 -3.00 2.54 15.25
N TRP A 169 -1.70 2.32 15.14
CA TRP A 169 -0.79 2.01 16.21
C TRP A 169 -0.14 3.27 16.79
N PRO A 170 0.51 3.23 17.97
CA PRO A 170 1.25 4.36 18.50
C PRO A 170 2.22 4.99 17.49
N ASN A 171 2.89 4.18 16.68
CA ASN A 171 3.86 4.62 15.67
C ASN A 171 3.24 5.57 14.63
N ASN A 172 1.96 5.36 14.26
CA ASN A 172 1.26 6.25 13.35
C ASN A 172 1.11 7.67 13.94
N TYR A 173 0.72 7.74 15.21
CA TYR A 173 0.52 9.02 15.90
C TYR A 173 1.84 9.72 16.21
N ILE A 174 2.89 8.98 16.58
CA ILE A 174 4.23 9.52 16.83
C ILE A 174 4.80 10.10 15.54
N ALA A 175 4.67 9.40 14.42
CA ALA A 175 5.13 9.89 13.12
C ALA A 175 4.40 11.18 12.70
N GLU A 176 3.08 11.23 12.90
CA GLU A 176 2.27 12.42 12.59
C GLU A 176 2.64 13.60 13.51
N GLU A 177 2.87 13.36 14.80
CA GLU A 177 3.31 14.39 15.76
C GLU A 177 4.65 15.01 15.33
N ILE A 178 5.64 14.19 14.95
CA ILE A 178 6.95 14.65 14.49
C ILE A 178 6.83 15.44 13.17
N LEU A 179 6.02 14.97 12.22
CA LEU A 179 5.78 15.69 10.96
C LEU A 179 5.11 17.04 11.21
N ALA A 180 4.10 17.07 12.06
CA ALA A 180 3.39 18.29 12.41
C ALA A 180 4.33 19.34 13.05
N GLU A 181 5.21 18.90 13.95
CA GLU A 181 6.23 19.76 14.55
C GLU A 181 7.22 20.30 13.50
N ARG A 182 7.70 19.43 12.59
CA ARG A 182 8.61 19.85 11.49
C ARG A 182 7.97 20.85 10.53
N GLU A 183 6.67 20.70 10.29
CA GLU A 183 5.89 21.56 9.38
C GLU A 183 5.31 22.80 10.07
N GLY A 184 5.46 22.94 11.39
CA GLY A 184 4.92 24.06 12.17
C GLY A 184 3.39 24.13 12.18
N ARG A 185 2.73 22.99 12.19
CA ARG A 185 1.27 22.84 12.24
C ARG A 185 0.81 21.99 13.41
N ASP A 186 -0.49 22.02 13.68
CA ASP A 186 -1.07 21.09 14.64
C ASP A 186 -1.17 19.67 14.06
N PRO A 187 -0.99 18.62 14.90
CA PRO A 187 -1.21 17.23 14.48
C PRO A 187 -2.66 17.01 14.05
N LEU A 188 -2.87 16.19 12.99
CA LEU A 188 -4.21 15.83 12.49
C LEU A 188 -5.05 15.12 13.56
N VAL A 189 -4.41 14.33 14.41
CA VAL A 189 -5.04 13.64 15.54
C VAL A 189 -4.11 13.71 16.75
N VAL A 190 -4.61 14.24 17.85
CA VAL A 190 -3.86 14.27 19.11
C VAL A 190 -4.09 12.96 19.88
N ARG A 191 -3.04 12.19 20.06
CA ARG A 191 -3.07 10.99 20.91
C ARG A 191 -1.78 10.89 21.73
N LYS A 192 -1.92 10.85 23.05
CA LYS A 192 -0.77 10.66 23.93
C LYS A 192 -0.22 9.24 23.79
N CYS A 193 1.02 9.15 23.32
CA CYS A 193 1.80 7.92 23.31
C CYS A 193 2.74 7.87 24.52
N SER A 194 3.07 6.67 24.99
CA SER A 194 3.98 6.52 26.11
C SER A 194 5.43 6.86 25.71
N ARG A 195 6.22 7.36 26.66
CA ARG A 195 7.65 7.63 26.42
C ARG A 195 8.42 6.40 25.89
N PRO A 196 8.20 5.17 26.40
CA PRO A 196 8.82 3.98 25.81
C PRO A 196 8.43 3.75 24.35
N ALA A 197 7.17 3.98 23.98
CA ALA A 197 6.75 3.83 22.57
C ALA A 197 7.48 4.81 21.66
N HIS A 198 7.62 6.09 22.06
CA HIS A 198 8.42 7.07 21.33
C HIS A 198 9.87 6.61 21.15
N GLN A 199 10.51 6.22 22.24
CA GLN A 199 11.90 5.76 22.19
C GLN A 199 12.08 4.56 21.26
N THR A 200 11.20 3.55 21.35
CA THR A 200 11.26 2.37 20.50
C THR A 200 11.08 2.72 19.03
N PHE A 201 10.14 3.60 18.71
CA PHE A 201 9.91 4.05 17.34
C PHE A 201 11.09 4.82 16.76
N LEU A 202 11.67 5.76 17.53
CA LEU A 202 12.82 6.54 17.09
C LEU A 202 14.06 5.68 16.88
N ILE A 203 14.35 4.75 17.78
CA ILE A 203 15.47 3.80 17.62
C ILE A 203 15.26 2.93 16.35
N HIS A 204 14.05 2.46 16.14
CA HIS A 204 13.71 1.69 14.94
C HIS A 204 13.88 2.52 13.66
N MET A 205 13.38 3.75 13.64
CA MET A 205 13.54 4.68 12.52
C MET A 205 15.02 4.92 12.20
N GLU A 206 15.83 5.23 13.22
CA GLU A 206 17.26 5.50 13.06
C GLU A 206 17.98 4.30 12.43
N ASP A 207 17.75 3.08 12.92
CA ASP A 207 18.34 1.86 12.36
C ASP A 207 17.94 1.66 10.88
N ARG A 208 16.67 1.88 10.53
CA ARG A 208 16.17 1.76 9.15
C ARG A 208 16.75 2.81 8.21
N ILE A 209 16.89 4.04 8.70
CA ILE A 209 17.51 5.13 7.93
C ILE A 209 19.00 4.87 7.71
N ASP A 210 19.73 4.40 8.72
CA ASP A 210 21.13 4.02 8.59
C ASP A 210 21.35 2.94 7.51
N GLN A 211 20.49 1.91 7.52
CA GLN A 211 20.51 0.87 6.50
C GLN A 211 20.22 1.42 5.10
N ALA A 212 19.22 2.31 4.97
CA ALA A 212 18.85 2.93 3.70
C ALA A 212 19.98 3.84 3.16
N VAL A 213 20.58 4.68 4.01
CA VAL A 213 21.73 5.53 3.64
C VAL A 213 22.90 4.68 3.15
N LYS A 214 23.25 3.64 3.90
CA LYS A 214 24.33 2.72 3.51
C LYS A 214 24.06 2.06 2.16
N ALA A 215 22.83 1.61 1.92
CA ALA A 215 22.44 0.99 0.66
C ALA A 215 22.51 1.98 -0.50
N LEU A 216 21.97 3.20 -0.36
CA LEU A 216 22.01 4.24 -1.41
C LEU A 216 23.42 4.63 -1.78
N LYS A 217 24.34 4.74 -0.81
CA LYS A 217 25.76 5.01 -1.06
C LYS A 217 26.42 3.84 -1.83
N ALA A 218 26.19 2.62 -1.41
CA ALA A 218 26.75 1.43 -2.05
C ALA A 218 26.22 1.24 -3.48
N GLU A 219 24.97 1.61 -3.73
CA GLU A 219 24.32 1.53 -5.04
C GLU A 219 24.67 2.72 -5.97
N GLY A 220 25.36 3.75 -5.47
CA GLY A 220 25.71 4.96 -6.23
C GLY A 220 24.54 5.90 -6.49
N GLU A 221 23.40 5.67 -5.82
CA GLU A 221 22.18 6.48 -5.91
C GLU A 221 22.30 7.81 -5.13
N PHE A 222 23.29 7.91 -4.26
CA PHE A 222 23.67 9.12 -3.56
C PHE A 222 25.18 9.37 -3.71
N LYS A 223 25.52 10.51 -4.33
CA LYS A 223 26.89 11.02 -4.39
C LYS A 223 26.87 12.43 -3.79
N PRO A 224 27.61 12.67 -2.70
CA PRO A 224 27.82 14.04 -2.25
C PRO A 224 28.45 14.85 -3.39
N VAL A 225 27.82 15.96 -3.76
CA VAL A 225 28.38 16.88 -4.76
C VAL A 225 29.02 18.02 -4.00
N ASP A 226 30.34 18.19 -4.15
CA ASP A 226 31.06 19.33 -3.59
C ASP A 226 30.44 20.65 -4.10
N GLY A 227 29.91 21.47 -3.19
CA GLY A 227 29.35 22.79 -3.47
C GLY A 227 27.86 22.87 -3.79
N ALA A 228 27.10 21.78 -3.77
CA ALA A 228 25.64 21.78 -3.84
C ALA A 228 25.03 21.21 -2.53
N ASN A 229 23.80 21.62 -2.18
CA ASN A 229 23.04 21.25 -0.98
C ASN A 229 22.70 19.75 -0.85
N SER A 230 23.68 18.86 -0.94
CA SER A 230 23.48 17.42 -0.87
C SER A 230 24.47 16.79 0.12
N SER A 231 24.36 17.19 1.37
CA SER A 231 25.09 16.55 2.46
C SER A 231 24.46 15.22 2.84
N GLU A 232 25.20 14.37 3.56
CA GLU A 232 24.61 13.16 4.18
C GLU A 232 23.49 13.52 5.17
N ALA A 233 23.58 14.68 5.80
CA ALA A 233 22.52 15.18 6.69
C ALA A 233 21.21 15.45 5.91
N ASP A 234 21.31 16.05 4.72
CA ASP A 234 20.13 16.29 3.87
C ASP A 234 19.51 14.98 3.37
N LEU A 235 20.36 14.00 3.00
CA LEU A 235 19.89 12.65 2.64
C LEU A 235 19.13 12.00 3.79
N ARG A 236 19.68 12.05 5.01
CA ARG A 236 19.04 11.47 6.20
C ARG A 236 17.70 12.18 6.47
N TYR A 237 17.69 13.49 6.46
CA TYR A 237 16.48 14.27 6.68
C TYR A 237 15.35 13.90 5.69
N GLU A 238 15.68 13.77 4.40
CA GLU A 238 14.69 13.37 3.38
C GLU A 238 14.21 11.93 3.58
N LEU A 239 15.10 11.00 3.90
CA LEU A 239 14.70 9.61 4.18
C LEU A 239 13.84 9.50 5.44
N GLU A 240 14.16 10.26 6.49
CA GLU A 240 13.32 10.35 7.69
C GLU A 240 11.93 10.91 7.37
N ASP A 241 11.86 11.97 6.55
CA ASP A 241 10.60 12.55 6.12
C ASP A 241 9.74 11.52 5.38
N ILE A 242 10.33 10.79 4.43
CA ILE A 242 9.64 9.71 3.71
C ILE A 242 9.19 8.61 4.68
N PHE A 243 10.07 8.19 5.59
CA PHE A 243 9.77 7.16 6.57
C PHE A 243 8.60 7.56 7.48
N LEU A 244 8.61 8.78 7.99
CA LEU A 244 7.52 9.32 8.82
C LEU A 244 6.20 9.34 8.05
N HIS A 245 6.20 9.73 6.77
CA HIS A 245 5.00 9.70 5.93
C HIS A 245 4.44 8.29 5.74
N ILE A 246 5.27 7.25 5.63
CA ILE A 246 4.81 5.85 5.56
C ILE A 246 3.93 5.50 6.77
N TYR A 247 4.30 5.99 7.95
CA TYR A 247 3.55 5.74 9.19
C TYR A 247 2.40 6.74 9.43
N ALA A 248 2.51 7.99 9.00
CA ALA A 248 1.50 9.02 9.23
C ALA A 248 0.33 8.96 8.23
N ASN A 249 0.56 8.56 6.98
CA ASN A 249 -0.46 8.55 5.94
C ASN A 249 -1.70 7.69 6.24
N PRO A 250 -1.62 6.55 6.97
CA PRO A 250 -2.80 5.83 7.41
C PRO A 250 -3.77 6.66 8.28
N ILE A 251 -3.28 7.68 9.02
CA ILE A 251 -4.15 8.61 9.75
C ILE A 251 -4.94 9.45 8.74
N LYS A 252 -4.28 10.03 7.73
CA LYS A 252 -4.96 10.81 6.68
C LYS A 252 -6.02 9.97 5.96
N ALA A 253 -5.67 8.72 5.63
CA ALA A 253 -6.59 7.78 5.00
C ALA A 253 -7.82 7.51 5.88
N SER A 254 -7.64 7.28 7.17
CA SER A 254 -8.75 7.04 8.11
C SER A 254 -9.69 8.23 8.27
N LEU A 255 -9.18 9.45 8.21
CA LEU A 255 -9.99 10.69 8.29
C LEU A 255 -10.82 10.95 7.03
N THR A 256 -10.35 10.49 5.87
CA THR A 256 -11.10 10.61 4.61
C THR A 256 -12.14 9.52 4.40
N ALA A 257 -12.15 8.50 5.25
CA ALA A 257 -13.09 7.37 5.21
C ALA A 257 -14.40 7.59 6.01
N VAL A 258 -14.55 8.77 6.61
CA VAL A 258 -15.73 9.16 7.42
C VAL A 258 -16.83 9.73 6.55
#